data_864f6f99c039797d2744acf511f04b74
#
_entry.id   864f6f99c039797d2744acf511f04b74
#
_cell.length_a   1.000
_cell.length_b   1.000
_cell.length_c   1.000
_cell.angle_alpha   90.00
_cell.angle_beta   90.00
_cell.angle_gamma   90.00
#
_symmetry.space_group_name_H-M   'P 1'
#
loop_
_entity.id
_entity.type
_entity.pdbx_description
1 polymer ?
#
loop_
_entity_poly.entity_id
_entity_poly.type
_entity_poly.pdbx_seq_one_letter_code
_entity_poly.pdbx_strand_id
1 'polypeptide(L)'
;MTEVKEAHEPELSVYLPHHGVYNPLKSSTKLRVVFNGSAPTSNGVSLNQIQLNGGTVQQDLFSIMIRFRKHEFVFTADVRMMYRQILIHPDQLDLQRIVWKEGPDQPTKAYQLNTITYGTTSAPYLATRTLNQLAIDEKDTFPDASIIVQSDCYMDDILTGSNSLENTKELQTQLVQLLGRGGMTLHKWCSNNESLLNSIQNSGDYQFNNPAEMKPVKTLGVLWKPNSDCFPFKVTISQQHSYTKRSILSDISRIYDPLGLIGPVVSKAKIFMQRLWLLKLGWDEPLPEDVTRAWIAFVSLLPCIEQLEIPRHFPSDNTVIIHGFADASTAAYGAAIYVQCPSSESKSTYLLCSKSRVAPIKPVTIPRLELCAALLLSQLTQRVIKALNLTISAVLLYSDSTIVLAWMKKPPQELKTFVCHRVTAIQELTKDFHW
;
A
#
# COMPACT_ATOMS: atom_id res chain seq x y z
N MET A 1 23.15 -15.45 13.70
CA MET A 1 24.18 -14.59 14.28
C MET A 1 25.34 -15.44 14.69
N THR A 2 26.54 -14.87 14.65
CA THR A 2 27.80 -15.56 14.97
C THR A 2 28.52 -14.80 16.07
N GLU A 3 29.02 -15.50 17.08
CA GLU A 3 29.82 -14.89 18.16
C GLU A 3 31.16 -14.39 17.62
N VAL A 4 31.52 -13.16 17.92
CA VAL A 4 32.78 -12.54 17.54
C VAL A 4 33.84 -12.99 18.56
N LYS A 5 34.85 -13.76 18.11
CA LYS A 5 35.92 -14.27 18.97
C LYS A 5 37.29 -13.58 18.72
N GLU A 6 37.28 -12.42 18.13
CA GLU A 6 38.46 -11.74 17.69
C GLU A 6 39.25 -11.06 18.81
N ALA A 7 40.59 -11.17 18.74
CA ALA A 7 41.51 -10.41 19.58
C ALA A 7 41.67 -8.97 19.10
N HIS A 8 41.26 -8.61 17.86
CA HIS A 8 41.33 -7.28 17.28
C HIS A 8 39.96 -6.81 16.79
N GLU A 9 39.59 -5.60 17.16
CA GLU A 9 38.44 -4.93 16.53
C GLU A 9 38.79 -4.56 15.10
N PRO A 10 37.88 -4.82 14.12
CA PRO A 10 38.08 -4.37 12.75
C PRO A 10 38.09 -2.84 12.71
N GLU A 11 38.76 -2.30 11.70
CA GLU A 11 38.90 -0.85 11.48
C GLU A 11 37.54 -0.10 11.44
N LEU A 12 36.48 -0.80 10.99
CA LEU A 12 35.11 -0.29 10.96
C LEU A 12 34.12 -1.29 11.57
N SER A 13 33.57 -0.98 12.73
CA SER A 13 32.51 -1.77 13.35
C SER A 13 31.40 -0.89 13.90
N VAL A 14 30.15 -1.38 13.84
CA VAL A 14 28.97 -0.68 14.37
C VAL A 14 28.18 -1.62 15.26
N TYR A 15 27.97 -1.23 16.51
CA TYR A 15 27.13 -1.93 17.47
C TYR A 15 25.74 -1.31 17.52
N LEU A 16 24.71 -2.08 17.11
CA LEU A 16 23.33 -1.63 17.05
C LEU A 16 22.64 -1.77 18.39
N PRO A 17 22.17 -0.68 19.01
CA PRO A 17 21.26 -0.77 20.14
C PRO A 17 20.01 -1.53 19.77
N HIS A 18 19.55 -2.40 20.68
CA HIS A 18 18.37 -3.22 20.43
C HIS A 18 17.59 -3.44 21.73
N HIS A 19 16.29 -3.73 21.59
CA HIS A 19 15.42 -4.11 22.70
C HIS A 19 14.28 -5.01 22.23
N GLY A 20 13.71 -5.75 23.15
CA GLY A 20 12.57 -6.62 22.90
C GLY A 20 11.25 -5.85 23.04
N VAL A 21 10.36 -6.00 22.05
CA VAL A 21 8.97 -5.55 22.13
C VAL A 21 8.09 -6.80 22.26
N TYR A 22 7.42 -6.93 23.40
CA TYR A 22 6.54 -8.06 23.68
C TYR A 22 5.09 -7.70 23.44
N ASN A 23 4.39 -8.51 22.64
CA ASN A 23 2.95 -8.38 22.40
C ASN A 23 2.27 -9.75 22.60
N PRO A 24 1.59 -9.97 23.74
CA PRO A 24 0.98 -11.24 24.09
C PRO A 24 -0.20 -11.62 23.18
N LEU A 25 -0.82 -10.62 22.51
CA LEU A 25 -1.99 -10.83 21.65
C LEU A 25 -1.62 -11.37 20.25
N LYS A 26 -0.32 -11.37 19.90
CA LYS A 26 0.11 -11.95 18.61
C LYS A 26 0.27 -13.46 18.70
N SER A 27 -0.31 -14.16 17.73
CA SER A 27 -0.25 -15.63 17.62
C SER A 27 1.13 -16.13 17.13
N SER A 28 1.76 -15.43 16.18
CA SER A 28 2.96 -15.92 15.50
C SER A 28 4.29 -15.44 16.09
N THR A 29 4.37 -14.19 16.55
CA THR A 29 5.62 -13.62 17.08
C THR A 29 5.31 -12.72 18.27
N LYS A 30 5.31 -13.31 19.47
CA LYS A 30 5.02 -12.59 20.72
C LYS A 30 6.13 -11.63 21.11
N LEU A 31 7.39 -12.02 20.86
CA LEU A 31 8.58 -11.19 21.13
C LEU A 31 9.23 -10.77 19.80
N ARG A 32 9.36 -9.47 19.60
CA ARG A 32 10.08 -8.89 18.46
C ARG A 32 11.27 -8.09 18.97
N VAL A 33 12.48 -8.43 18.52
CA VAL A 33 13.65 -7.60 18.76
C VAL A 33 13.65 -6.43 17.77
N VAL A 34 13.87 -5.22 18.25
CA VAL A 34 13.95 -4.00 17.42
C VAL A 34 15.37 -3.45 17.49
N PHE A 35 15.94 -3.09 16.35
CA PHE A 35 17.28 -2.54 16.22
C PHE A 35 17.19 -1.06 15.85
N ASN A 36 18.12 -0.25 16.37
CA ASN A 36 18.17 1.19 16.09
C ASN A 36 19.42 1.54 15.27
N GLY A 37 19.33 1.45 13.95
CA GLY A 37 20.40 1.87 13.03
C GLY A 37 20.61 3.39 12.97
N SER A 38 19.72 4.19 13.57
CA SER A 38 19.84 5.66 13.66
C SER A 38 20.48 6.13 14.95
N ALA A 39 20.80 5.23 15.87
CA ALA A 39 21.54 5.62 17.06
C ALA A 39 22.96 6.08 16.70
N PRO A 40 23.40 7.27 17.18
CA PRO A 40 24.75 7.72 16.93
C PRO A 40 25.76 6.84 17.68
N THR A 41 26.88 6.56 17.02
CA THR A 41 28.05 5.89 17.62
C THR A 41 28.89 6.90 18.42
N SER A 42 30.00 6.46 18.99
CA SER A 42 30.91 7.31 19.79
C SER A 42 31.45 8.51 19.01
N ASN A 43 31.54 8.43 17.69
CA ASN A 43 31.95 9.53 16.83
C ASN A 43 30.80 10.45 16.37
N GLY A 44 29.58 10.23 16.88
CA GLY A 44 28.40 11.02 16.55
C GLY A 44 27.68 10.66 15.24
N VAL A 45 28.18 9.68 14.47
CA VAL A 45 27.60 9.24 13.20
C VAL A 45 26.84 7.93 13.39
N SER A 46 25.63 7.82 12.82
CA SER A 46 24.84 6.58 12.86
C SER A 46 25.06 5.73 11.60
N LEU A 47 24.80 4.42 11.70
CA LEU A 47 24.83 3.53 10.54
C LEU A 47 23.91 4.03 9.42
N ASN A 48 22.71 4.48 9.75
CA ASN A 48 21.73 4.96 8.78
C ASN A 48 22.17 6.26 8.06
N GLN A 49 23.08 7.04 8.61
CA GLN A 49 23.65 8.23 7.95
C GLN A 49 24.69 7.88 6.87
N ILE A 50 25.39 6.76 7.01
CA ILE A 50 26.43 6.32 6.08
C ILE A 50 25.92 5.31 5.05
N GLN A 51 24.74 4.71 5.27
CA GLN A 51 24.15 3.77 4.33
C GLN A 51 23.36 4.49 3.24
N LEU A 52 23.47 3.98 2.00
CA LEU A 52 22.59 4.36 0.91
C LEU A 52 21.21 3.71 1.09
N ASN A 53 20.15 4.47 0.87
CA ASN A 53 18.77 3.98 0.99
C ASN A 53 18.39 2.98 -0.12
N GLY A 54 18.99 3.12 -1.30
CA GLY A 54 18.57 2.41 -2.51
C GLY A 54 17.34 3.01 -3.16
N GLY A 55 16.99 2.50 -4.34
CA GLY A 55 15.80 2.90 -5.10
C GLY A 55 14.57 2.07 -4.74
N THR A 56 13.43 2.42 -5.31
CA THR A 56 12.21 1.62 -5.24
C THR A 56 12.25 0.53 -6.30
N VAL A 57 12.23 -0.74 -5.88
CA VAL A 57 12.26 -1.92 -6.77
C VAL A 57 10.85 -2.47 -7.00
N GLN A 58 10.04 -2.51 -5.96
CA GLN A 58 8.70 -3.08 -5.99
C GLN A 58 7.67 -2.13 -6.65
N GLN A 59 6.58 -2.71 -7.12
CA GLN A 59 5.43 -1.95 -7.59
C GLN A 59 4.74 -1.19 -6.45
N ASP A 60 4.02 -0.12 -6.79
CA ASP A 60 3.28 0.63 -5.78
C ASP A 60 2.01 -0.12 -5.34
N LEU A 61 1.61 0.11 -4.09
CA LEU A 61 0.46 -0.50 -3.46
C LEU A 61 -0.85 -0.35 -4.26
N PHE A 62 -1.08 0.83 -4.84
CA PHE A 62 -2.28 1.10 -5.63
C PHE A 62 -2.36 0.16 -6.83
N SER A 63 -1.26 -0.01 -7.57
CA SER A 63 -1.20 -0.87 -8.75
C SER A 63 -1.42 -2.35 -8.40
N ILE A 64 -0.84 -2.82 -7.29
CA ILE A 64 -1.05 -4.19 -6.79
C ILE A 64 -2.52 -4.39 -6.41
N MET A 65 -3.11 -3.47 -5.66
CA MET A 65 -4.52 -3.56 -5.25
C MET A 65 -5.49 -3.50 -6.44
N ILE A 66 -5.19 -2.72 -7.49
CA ILE A 66 -5.99 -2.68 -8.72
C ILE A 66 -5.93 -4.04 -9.42
N ARG A 67 -4.75 -4.67 -9.54
CA ARG A 67 -4.62 -6.02 -10.12
C ARG A 67 -5.32 -7.09 -9.29
N PHE A 68 -5.22 -7.03 -7.99
CA PHE A 68 -5.92 -7.94 -7.08
C PHE A 68 -7.44 -7.94 -7.28
N ARG A 69 -8.02 -6.82 -7.74
CA ARG A 69 -9.45 -6.70 -8.02
C ARG A 69 -9.90 -7.35 -9.32
N LYS A 70 -8.99 -7.60 -10.28
CA LYS A 70 -9.37 -8.15 -11.59
C LYS A 70 -9.56 -9.67 -11.61
N HIS A 71 -8.97 -10.38 -10.66
CA HIS A 71 -8.96 -11.85 -10.63
C HIS A 71 -10.16 -12.40 -9.86
N GLU A 72 -10.78 -13.45 -10.40
CA GLU A 72 -11.90 -14.14 -9.76
C GLU A 72 -11.41 -14.95 -8.55
N PHE A 73 -10.42 -15.82 -8.76
CA PHE A 73 -9.81 -16.63 -7.71
C PHE A 73 -8.51 -15.97 -7.24
N VAL A 74 -8.45 -15.65 -5.95
CA VAL A 74 -7.32 -14.93 -5.38
C VAL A 74 -6.82 -15.56 -4.10
N PHE A 75 -5.55 -15.31 -3.84
CA PHE A 75 -4.93 -15.61 -2.55
C PHE A 75 -3.99 -14.50 -2.11
N THR A 76 -3.74 -14.47 -0.81
CA THR A 76 -2.67 -13.70 -0.21
C THR A 76 -1.75 -14.62 0.57
N ALA A 77 -0.47 -14.28 0.64
CA ALA A 77 0.52 -14.97 1.44
C ALA A 77 1.60 -13.97 1.90
N ASP A 78 2.36 -14.35 2.94
CA ASP A 78 3.41 -13.52 3.55
C ASP A 78 4.74 -14.32 3.52
N VAL A 79 5.83 -13.69 3.12
CA VAL A 79 7.16 -14.32 3.15
C VAL A 79 7.66 -14.36 4.59
N ARG A 80 7.76 -15.59 5.14
CA ARG A 80 8.11 -15.80 6.55
C ARG A 80 9.48 -15.24 6.89
N MET A 81 9.50 -14.25 7.80
CA MET A 81 10.74 -13.65 8.29
C MET A 81 11.70 -13.20 7.17
N MET A 82 11.20 -12.61 6.08
CA MET A 82 11.93 -12.29 4.85
C MET A 82 13.35 -11.77 5.10
N TYR A 83 13.52 -10.75 5.96
CA TYR A 83 14.83 -10.17 6.25
C TYR A 83 15.81 -11.18 6.85
N ARG A 84 15.32 -12.18 7.59
CA ARG A 84 16.15 -13.21 8.23
C ARG A 84 16.57 -14.34 7.30
N GLN A 85 16.00 -14.40 6.10
CA GLN A 85 16.36 -15.38 5.07
C GLN A 85 17.45 -14.86 4.13
N ILE A 86 17.81 -13.59 4.18
CA ILE A 86 18.75 -12.96 3.25
C ILE A 86 20.06 -12.67 3.95
N LEU A 87 21.13 -13.25 3.45
CA LEU A 87 22.47 -13.06 3.99
C LEU A 87 23.04 -11.68 3.63
N ILE A 88 23.84 -11.13 4.52
CA ILE A 88 24.67 -9.95 4.27
C ILE A 88 26.04 -10.40 3.74
N HIS A 89 26.62 -9.60 2.87
CA HIS A 89 27.98 -9.86 2.37
C HIS A 89 28.98 -9.92 3.54
N PRO A 90 29.91 -10.89 3.55
CA PRO A 90 30.84 -11.08 4.66
C PRO A 90 31.59 -9.81 5.09
N ASP A 91 32.05 -9.00 4.14
CA ASP A 91 32.78 -7.76 4.42
C ASP A 91 31.94 -6.67 5.12
N GLN A 92 30.61 -6.85 5.21
CA GLN A 92 29.70 -5.90 5.82
C GLN A 92 29.07 -6.38 7.13
N LEU A 93 29.42 -7.58 7.60
CA LEU A 93 28.86 -8.15 8.83
C LEU A 93 29.19 -7.29 10.05
N ASP A 94 30.38 -6.67 10.06
CA ASP A 94 30.82 -5.81 11.16
C ASP A 94 30.04 -4.51 11.29
N LEU A 95 29.29 -4.11 10.27
CA LEU A 95 28.40 -2.94 10.31
C LEU A 95 27.09 -3.23 11.07
N GLN A 96 26.82 -4.48 11.45
CA GLN A 96 25.63 -4.86 12.18
C GLN A 96 25.94 -5.83 13.31
N ARG A 97 26.83 -5.41 14.21
CA ARG A 97 27.13 -6.10 15.47
C ARG A 97 26.10 -5.76 16.54
N ILE A 98 25.95 -6.64 17.50
CA ILE A 98 25.22 -6.40 18.76
C ILE A 98 26.04 -6.90 19.93
N VAL A 99 25.73 -6.36 21.10
CA VAL A 99 26.27 -6.85 22.37
C VAL A 99 25.13 -7.53 23.12
N TRP A 100 25.37 -8.76 23.58
CA TRP A 100 24.37 -9.55 24.29
C TRP A 100 24.95 -10.23 25.52
N LYS A 101 24.10 -10.38 26.52
CA LYS A 101 24.39 -11.07 27.77
C LYS A 101 23.26 -12.03 28.11
N GLU A 102 23.55 -13.31 28.28
CA GLU A 102 22.54 -14.36 28.49
C GLU A 102 21.89 -14.30 29.87
N GLY A 103 22.56 -13.72 30.84
CA GLY A 103 22.07 -13.56 32.23
C GLY A 103 22.85 -12.52 33.00
N PRO A 104 22.39 -12.14 34.20
CA PRO A 104 23.03 -11.10 35.00
C PRO A 104 24.52 -11.38 35.26
N ASP A 105 24.88 -12.62 35.55
CA ASP A 105 26.22 -13.06 35.92
C ASP A 105 27.07 -13.61 34.77
N GLN A 106 26.52 -13.63 33.54
CA GLN A 106 27.23 -14.10 32.37
C GLN A 106 28.06 -12.99 31.72
N PRO A 107 29.18 -13.31 31.06
CA PRO A 107 29.98 -12.31 30.37
C PRO A 107 29.22 -11.71 29.20
N THR A 108 29.46 -10.45 28.96
CA THR A 108 28.96 -9.77 27.78
C THR A 108 29.73 -10.25 26.55
N LYS A 109 29.00 -10.64 25.48
CA LYS A 109 29.56 -11.12 24.23
C LYS A 109 29.11 -10.24 23.06
N ALA A 110 29.94 -10.15 22.04
CA ALA A 110 29.63 -9.49 20.78
C ALA A 110 29.19 -10.53 19.74
N TYR A 111 28.19 -10.17 18.94
CA TYR A 111 27.68 -11.00 17.86
C TYR A 111 27.55 -10.20 16.57
N GLN A 112 27.89 -10.81 15.44
CA GLN A 112 27.57 -10.35 14.11
C GLN A 112 26.19 -10.87 13.70
N LEU A 113 25.31 -9.99 13.16
CA LEU A 113 24.05 -10.39 12.56
C LEU A 113 24.29 -10.78 11.10
N ASN A 114 24.15 -12.04 10.76
CA ASN A 114 24.53 -12.58 9.45
C ASN A 114 23.50 -12.28 8.34
N THR A 115 22.31 -11.83 8.72
CA THR A 115 21.21 -11.56 7.79
C THR A 115 20.81 -10.10 7.83
N ILE A 116 20.04 -9.66 6.83
CA ILE A 116 19.54 -8.27 6.79
C ILE A 116 18.85 -7.92 8.12
N THR A 117 19.27 -6.80 8.70
CA THR A 117 18.73 -6.30 9.96
C THR A 117 17.74 -5.18 9.70
N TYR A 118 16.48 -5.41 10.04
CA TYR A 118 15.44 -4.36 10.00
C TYR A 118 15.74 -3.24 10.99
N GLY A 119 15.39 -2.00 10.63
CA GLY A 119 15.80 -0.78 11.34
C GLY A 119 17.03 -0.11 10.73
N THR A 120 17.70 -0.76 9.75
CA THR A 120 18.70 -0.10 8.89
C THR A 120 18.05 0.50 7.65
N THR A 121 18.62 1.59 7.15
CA THR A 121 18.09 2.34 5.99
C THR A 121 18.04 1.51 4.71
N SER A 122 19.05 0.66 4.48
CA SER A 122 19.16 -0.17 3.28
C SER A 122 18.28 -1.42 3.29
N ALA A 123 17.80 -1.87 4.46
CA ALA A 123 17.10 -3.15 4.62
C ALA A 123 15.90 -3.35 3.67
N PRO A 124 14.97 -2.38 3.49
CA PRO A 124 13.85 -2.55 2.57
C PRO A 124 14.29 -2.74 1.12
N TYR A 125 15.29 -1.97 0.68
CA TYR A 125 15.85 -2.10 -0.67
C TYR A 125 16.50 -3.45 -0.89
N LEU A 126 17.38 -3.87 0.02
CA LEU A 126 18.09 -5.14 -0.08
C LEU A 126 17.11 -6.32 -0.15
N ALA A 127 16.07 -6.31 0.68
CA ALA A 127 15.10 -7.38 0.71
C ALA A 127 14.28 -7.44 -0.60
N THR A 128 13.72 -6.32 -1.05
CA THR A 128 12.93 -6.27 -2.29
C THR A 128 13.79 -6.52 -3.52
N ARG A 129 15.05 -6.07 -3.53
CA ARG A 129 15.99 -6.33 -4.63
C ARG A 129 16.39 -7.80 -4.72
N THR A 130 16.56 -8.47 -3.58
CA THR A 130 16.85 -9.92 -3.54
C THR A 130 15.68 -10.73 -4.07
N LEU A 131 14.44 -10.43 -3.65
CA LEU A 131 13.25 -11.08 -4.20
C LEU A 131 13.13 -10.88 -5.71
N ASN A 132 13.35 -9.66 -6.17
CA ASN A 132 13.30 -9.34 -7.60
C ASN A 132 14.40 -10.09 -8.37
N GLN A 133 15.62 -10.19 -7.82
CA GLN A 133 16.70 -10.94 -8.45
C GLN A 133 16.38 -12.44 -8.52
N LEU A 134 15.89 -13.03 -7.44
CA LEU A 134 15.47 -14.43 -7.41
C LEU A 134 14.42 -14.72 -8.51
N ALA A 135 13.45 -13.81 -8.66
CA ALA A 135 12.43 -13.93 -9.73
C ALA A 135 13.06 -13.86 -11.13
N ILE A 136 14.08 -13.02 -11.34
CA ILE A 136 14.79 -12.92 -12.63
C ILE A 136 15.60 -14.19 -12.90
N ASP A 137 16.29 -14.72 -11.90
CA ASP A 137 17.16 -15.89 -12.01
C ASP A 137 16.35 -17.17 -12.30
N GLU A 138 15.18 -17.31 -11.71
CA GLU A 138 14.32 -18.48 -11.83
C GLU A 138 13.21 -18.36 -12.90
N LYS A 139 13.18 -17.29 -13.69
CA LYS A 139 12.11 -16.98 -14.65
C LYS A 139 11.84 -18.08 -15.69
N ASP A 140 12.89 -18.79 -16.12
CA ASP A 140 12.79 -19.82 -17.16
C ASP A 140 12.17 -21.13 -16.59
N THR A 141 12.33 -21.35 -15.27
CA THR A 141 11.76 -22.51 -14.56
C THR A 141 10.34 -22.22 -14.04
N PHE A 142 10.10 -20.99 -13.58
CA PHE A 142 8.84 -20.57 -12.96
C PHE A 142 8.34 -19.23 -13.56
N PRO A 143 7.93 -19.19 -14.84
CA PRO A 143 7.66 -17.94 -15.55
C PRO A 143 6.53 -17.14 -14.93
N ASP A 144 5.42 -17.77 -14.52
CA ASP A 144 4.27 -17.08 -13.95
C ASP A 144 4.57 -16.55 -12.54
N ALA A 145 5.19 -17.38 -11.71
CA ALA A 145 5.61 -16.94 -10.37
C ALA A 145 6.63 -15.80 -10.42
N SER A 146 7.56 -15.82 -11.38
CA SER A 146 8.51 -14.72 -11.60
C SER A 146 7.79 -13.39 -11.87
N ILE A 147 6.78 -13.39 -12.74
CA ILE A 147 5.96 -12.20 -13.03
C ILE A 147 5.27 -11.71 -11.76
N ILE A 148 4.70 -12.61 -10.97
CA ILE A 148 3.98 -12.25 -9.73
C ILE A 148 4.91 -11.64 -8.68
N VAL A 149 6.09 -12.23 -8.46
CA VAL A 149 7.07 -11.68 -7.48
C VAL A 149 7.50 -10.26 -7.89
N GLN A 150 7.61 -9.97 -9.19
CA GLN A 150 7.99 -8.66 -9.70
C GLN A 150 6.84 -7.65 -9.72
N SER A 151 5.59 -8.10 -9.82
CA SER A 151 4.42 -7.22 -10.00
C SER A 151 3.51 -7.13 -8.77
N ASP A 152 3.27 -8.22 -8.05
CA ASP A 152 2.21 -8.39 -7.07
C ASP A 152 2.74 -8.65 -5.65
N CYS A 153 4.04 -8.44 -5.45
CA CYS A 153 4.68 -8.50 -4.15
C CYS A 153 4.94 -7.09 -3.61
N TYR A 154 4.51 -6.82 -2.39
CA TYR A 154 4.80 -5.60 -1.65
C TYR A 154 5.50 -5.94 -0.34
N MET A 155 6.81 -5.72 -0.28
CA MET A 155 7.66 -6.20 0.82
C MET A 155 7.53 -7.72 0.96
N ASP A 156 6.99 -8.19 2.08
CA ASP A 156 6.74 -9.58 2.41
C ASP A 156 5.33 -10.10 2.03
N ASP A 157 4.41 -9.22 1.65
CA ASP A 157 3.03 -9.58 1.28
C ASP A 157 2.89 -9.85 -0.23
N ILE A 158 2.29 -10.96 -0.62
CA ILE A 158 1.90 -11.31 -2.00
C ILE A 158 0.38 -11.29 -2.10
N LEU A 159 -0.16 -10.57 -3.10
CA LEU A 159 -1.59 -10.46 -3.40
C LEU A 159 -1.82 -10.72 -4.88
N THR A 160 -2.29 -11.90 -5.24
CA THR A 160 -2.45 -12.28 -6.65
C THR A 160 -3.57 -13.29 -6.86
N GLY A 161 -3.76 -13.73 -8.10
CA GLY A 161 -4.76 -14.70 -8.49
C GLY A 161 -4.87 -14.87 -10.00
N SER A 162 -5.93 -15.56 -10.42
CA SER A 162 -6.28 -15.78 -11.81
C SER A 162 -7.81 -15.87 -11.96
N ASN A 163 -8.30 -15.87 -13.21
CA ASN A 163 -9.70 -16.15 -13.52
C ASN A 163 -9.97 -17.66 -13.69
N SER A 164 -8.95 -18.53 -13.52
CA SER A 164 -9.09 -19.99 -13.50
C SER A 164 -8.58 -20.54 -12.18
N LEU A 165 -9.34 -21.44 -11.57
CA LEU A 165 -8.97 -22.10 -10.32
C LEU A 165 -7.71 -22.95 -10.49
N GLU A 166 -7.61 -23.67 -11.61
CA GLU A 166 -6.45 -24.51 -11.95
C GLU A 166 -5.19 -23.68 -12.10
N ASN A 167 -5.25 -22.58 -12.86
CA ASN A 167 -4.13 -21.66 -13.03
C ASN A 167 -3.72 -21.04 -11.70
N THR A 168 -4.68 -20.76 -10.80
CA THR A 168 -4.37 -20.20 -9.48
C THR A 168 -3.64 -21.22 -8.59
N LYS A 169 -4.02 -22.52 -8.66
CA LYS A 169 -3.32 -23.60 -7.96
C LYS A 169 -1.89 -23.79 -8.48
N GLU A 170 -1.74 -23.80 -9.81
CA GLU A 170 -0.43 -23.90 -10.44
C GLU A 170 0.46 -22.73 -10.03
N LEU A 171 -0.07 -21.52 -10.04
CA LEU A 171 0.63 -20.33 -9.61
C LEU A 171 1.08 -20.39 -8.13
N GLN A 172 0.24 -20.92 -7.22
CA GLN A 172 0.63 -21.18 -5.84
C GLN A 172 1.81 -22.15 -5.76
N THR A 173 1.76 -23.22 -6.53
CA THR A 173 2.82 -24.25 -6.58
C THR A 173 4.14 -23.65 -7.07
N GLN A 174 4.12 -22.92 -8.16
CA GLN A 174 5.29 -22.24 -8.71
C GLN A 174 5.88 -21.22 -7.73
N LEU A 175 5.03 -20.42 -7.05
CA LEU A 175 5.49 -19.44 -6.06
C LEU A 175 6.21 -20.10 -4.86
N VAL A 176 5.65 -21.20 -4.34
CA VAL A 176 6.28 -21.96 -3.25
C VAL A 176 7.65 -22.51 -3.69
N GLN A 177 7.72 -23.06 -4.89
CA GLN A 177 8.96 -23.62 -5.43
C GLN A 177 10.00 -22.55 -5.74
N LEU A 178 9.62 -21.45 -6.40
CA LEU A 178 10.51 -20.33 -6.73
C LEU A 178 11.13 -19.75 -5.44
N LEU A 179 10.31 -19.41 -4.46
CA LEU A 179 10.78 -18.85 -3.19
C LEU A 179 11.60 -19.85 -2.39
N GLY A 180 11.26 -21.15 -2.47
CA GLY A 180 12.03 -22.25 -1.89
C GLY A 180 13.46 -22.34 -2.44
N ARG A 181 13.69 -22.00 -3.72
CA ARG A 181 15.04 -21.90 -4.31
C ARG A 181 15.90 -20.86 -3.59
N GLY A 182 15.28 -19.77 -3.12
CA GLY A 182 15.94 -18.75 -2.31
C GLY A 182 15.95 -19.03 -0.80
N GLY A 183 15.55 -20.24 -0.35
CA GLY A 183 15.44 -20.59 1.07
C GLY A 183 14.30 -19.89 1.80
N MET A 184 13.34 -19.30 1.07
CA MET A 184 12.21 -18.58 1.62
C MET A 184 10.95 -19.45 1.65
N THR A 185 10.11 -19.26 2.66
CA THR A 185 8.83 -19.96 2.81
C THR A 185 7.67 -18.98 2.91
N LEU A 186 6.54 -19.37 2.33
CA LEU A 186 5.28 -18.62 2.42
C LEU A 186 4.43 -19.12 3.58
N HIS A 187 3.74 -18.21 4.24
CA HIS A 187 2.82 -18.52 5.34
C HIS A 187 1.63 -17.54 5.36
N LYS A 188 0.71 -17.71 6.33
CA LYS A 188 -0.51 -16.89 6.49
C LYS A 188 -1.36 -16.82 5.21
N TRP A 189 -1.47 -17.93 4.54
CA TRP A 189 -2.28 -18.01 3.34
C TRP A 189 -3.74 -17.67 3.63
N CYS A 190 -4.35 -16.93 2.72
CA CYS A 190 -5.74 -16.59 2.74
C CYS A 190 -6.28 -16.58 1.31
N SER A 191 -7.49 -17.06 1.07
CA SER A 191 -8.10 -17.14 -0.26
C SER A 191 -9.62 -17.01 -0.17
N ASN A 192 -10.23 -16.51 -1.27
CA ASN A 192 -11.68 -16.53 -1.45
C ASN A 192 -12.22 -17.90 -1.92
N ASN A 193 -11.36 -18.92 -2.08
CA ASN A 193 -11.74 -20.28 -2.47
C ASN A 193 -11.06 -21.33 -1.58
N GLU A 194 -11.85 -22.20 -0.95
CA GLU A 194 -11.35 -23.23 -0.02
C GLU A 194 -10.41 -24.23 -0.69
N SER A 195 -10.63 -24.55 -1.97
CA SER A 195 -9.78 -25.51 -2.70
C SER A 195 -8.32 -25.03 -2.81
N LEU A 196 -8.09 -23.71 -2.78
CA LEU A 196 -6.76 -23.10 -2.80
C LEU A 196 -6.06 -23.25 -1.44
N LEU A 197 -6.81 -23.32 -0.34
CA LEU A 197 -6.27 -23.51 1.00
C LEU A 197 -5.96 -24.99 1.27
N ASN A 198 -6.82 -25.90 0.80
CA ASN A 198 -6.67 -27.34 1.01
C ASN A 198 -5.42 -27.92 0.33
N SER A 199 -5.00 -27.39 -0.80
CA SER A 199 -3.78 -27.81 -1.50
C SER A 199 -2.49 -27.57 -0.70
N ILE A 200 -2.51 -26.65 0.27
CA ILE A 200 -1.38 -26.21 1.05
C ILE A 200 -1.34 -26.87 2.45
N GLN A 201 -2.46 -27.37 2.96
CA GLN A 201 -2.59 -28.00 4.31
C GLN A 201 -1.64 -29.18 4.55
N ASN A 202 -1.09 -29.77 3.52
CA ASN A 202 -0.15 -30.91 3.65
C ASN A 202 1.29 -30.49 4.06
N SER A 203 1.59 -29.22 4.19
CA SER A 203 2.86 -28.70 4.68
C SER A 203 2.68 -28.17 6.10
N GLY A 204 3.09 -28.93 7.09
CA GLY A 204 2.80 -28.82 8.53
C GLY A 204 3.05 -27.47 9.28
N ASP A 205 3.25 -26.38 8.58
CA ASP A 205 3.54 -25.02 9.13
C ASP A 205 2.39 -24.00 8.96
N TYR A 206 1.21 -24.44 8.46
CA TYR A 206 0.12 -23.53 8.10
C TYR A 206 -1.02 -23.58 9.12
N GLN A 207 -1.19 -22.50 9.90
CA GLN A 207 -2.39 -22.30 10.70
C GLN A 207 -3.47 -21.62 9.83
N PHE A 208 -4.40 -22.40 9.33
CA PHE A 208 -5.61 -21.88 8.71
C PHE A 208 -6.67 -21.65 9.77
N ASN A 209 -7.19 -20.44 9.84
CA ASN A 209 -8.44 -20.20 10.54
C ASN A 209 -9.56 -20.88 9.72
N ASN A 210 -10.46 -21.58 10.42
CA ASN A 210 -11.61 -22.24 9.82
C ASN A 210 -12.37 -21.26 8.89
N PRO A 211 -12.63 -21.59 7.60
CA PRO A 211 -13.31 -20.70 6.66
C PRO A 211 -14.64 -20.16 7.19
N ALA A 212 -15.38 -20.93 8.01
CA ALA A 212 -16.63 -20.50 8.62
C ALA A 212 -16.48 -19.38 9.66
N GLU A 213 -15.29 -19.15 10.20
CA GLU A 213 -14.98 -18.14 11.22
C GLU A 213 -13.99 -17.07 10.75
N MET A 214 -13.70 -16.97 9.44
CA MET A 214 -12.71 -16.04 8.93
C MET A 214 -13.09 -14.59 9.25
N LYS A 215 -12.38 -14.04 10.23
CA LYS A 215 -12.37 -12.61 10.51
C LYS A 215 -11.74 -11.89 9.30
N PRO A 216 -12.10 -10.61 9.05
CA PRO A 216 -11.46 -9.83 8.02
C PRO A 216 -9.93 -9.88 8.16
N VAL A 217 -9.25 -10.23 7.08
CA VAL A 217 -7.78 -10.26 7.03
C VAL A 217 -7.29 -8.86 6.71
N LYS A 218 -6.31 -8.38 7.47
CA LYS A 218 -5.67 -7.11 7.19
C LYS A 218 -4.46 -7.37 6.28
N THR A 219 -4.61 -7.04 5.00
CA THR A 219 -3.54 -7.16 4.00
C THR A 219 -3.16 -5.78 3.50
N LEU A 220 -1.89 -5.42 3.61
CA LEU A 220 -1.37 -4.10 3.22
C LEU A 220 -2.15 -2.91 3.82
N GLY A 221 -2.73 -3.10 5.00
CA GLY A 221 -3.53 -2.08 5.68
C GLY A 221 -5.02 -2.06 5.29
N VAL A 222 -5.42 -2.72 4.20
CA VAL A 222 -6.82 -2.89 3.78
C VAL A 222 -7.41 -4.12 4.46
N LEU A 223 -8.66 -4.02 4.87
CA LEU A 223 -9.41 -5.18 5.35
C LEU A 223 -10.05 -5.88 4.16
N TRP A 224 -9.94 -7.19 4.11
CA TRP A 224 -10.58 -8.05 3.12
C TRP A 224 -11.30 -9.19 3.82
N LYS A 225 -12.56 -9.45 3.43
CA LYS A 225 -13.34 -10.60 3.86
C LYS A 225 -13.34 -11.64 2.74
N PRO A 226 -12.56 -12.72 2.84
CA PRO A 226 -12.45 -13.71 1.76
C PRO A 226 -13.79 -14.38 1.42
N ASN A 227 -14.60 -14.74 2.41
CA ASN A 227 -15.86 -15.48 2.20
C ASN A 227 -16.90 -14.69 1.40
N SER A 228 -17.04 -13.38 1.63
CA SER A 228 -17.95 -12.50 0.86
C SER A 228 -17.22 -11.78 -0.26
N ASP A 229 -15.92 -11.94 -0.35
CA ASP A 229 -15.00 -11.29 -1.30
C ASP A 229 -15.18 -9.77 -1.40
N CYS A 230 -15.29 -9.13 -0.23
CA CYS A 230 -15.55 -7.70 -0.10
C CYS A 230 -14.48 -7.00 0.73
N PHE A 231 -14.32 -5.69 0.50
CA PHE A 231 -13.55 -4.79 1.34
C PHE A 231 -14.47 -4.15 2.38
N PRO A 232 -14.46 -4.59 3.65
CA PRO A 232 -15.11 -3.90 4.74
C PRO A 232 -14.23 -2.74 5.23
N PHE A 233 -14.85 -1.76 5.84
CA PHE A 233 -14.16 -0.66 6.49
C PHE A 233 -14.33 -0.75 8.00
N LYS A 234 -13.26 -0.47 8.74
CA LYS A 234 -13.30 -0.37 10.20
C LYS A 234 -12.62 0.92 10.62
N VAL A 235 -13.32 1.73 11.36
CA VAL A 235 -12.80 3.00 11.89
C VAL A 235 -12.79 2.94 13.40
N THR A 236 -11.59 2.96 13.98
CA THR A 236 -11.44 2.99 15.43
C THR A 236 -10.93 4.37 15.84
N ILE A 237 -11.84 5.20 16.34
CA ILE A 237 -11.52 6.52 16.88
C ILE A 237 -11.75 6.52 18.38
N SER A 238 -10.78 6.97 19.12
CA SER A 238 -10.88 7.12 20.58
C SER A 238 -11.66 8.39 20.90
N GLN A 239 -12.73 8.27 21.66
CA GLN A 239 -13.38 9.46 22.23
C GLN A 239 -12.42 10.11 23.22
N GLN A 240 -12.24 11.43 23.10
CA GLN A 240 -11.36 12.22 23.94
C GLN A 240 -12.15 13.35 24.59
N HIS A 241 -11.74 13.76 25.78
CA HIS A 241 -12.32 14.92 26.45
C HIS A 241 -11.91 16.25 25.81
N SER A 242 -10.76 16.29 25.14
CA SER A 242 -10.24 17.45 24.42
C SER A 242 -9.56 17.01 23.13
N TYR A 243 -9.83 17.72 22.05
CA TYR A 243 -9.22 17.49 20.76
C TYR A 243 -8.18 18.56 20.43
N THR A 244 -7.09 18.12 19.78
CA THR A 244 -6.01 18.98 19.30
C THR A 244 -5.78 18.70 17.80
N LYS A 245 -5.02 19.55 17.10
CA LYS A 245 -4.64 19.27 15.71
C LYS A 245 -3.96 17.91 15.56
N ARG A 246 -3.10 17.53 16.50
CA ARG A 246 -2.38 16.26 16.50
C ARG A 246 -3.32 15.08 16.65
N SER A 247 -4.27 15.15 17.58
CA SER A 247 -5.22 14.06 17.80
C SER A 247 -6.13 13.86 16.59
N ILE A 248 -6.63 14.94 15.99
CA ILE A 248 -7.45 14.89 14.76
C ILE A 248 -6.65 14.30 13.59
N LEU A 249 -5.41 14.73 13.37
CA LEU A 249 -4.57 14.15 12.33
C LEU A 249 -4.34 12.65 12.56
N SER A 250 -4.11 12.24 13.81
CA SER A 250 -3.99 10.82 14.17
C SER A 250 -5.27 10.04 13.84
N ASP A 251 -6.44 10.60 14.13
CA ASP A 251 -7.73 9.96 13.82
C ASP A 251 -7.96 9.85 12.31
N ILE A 252 -7.68 10.92 11.56
CA ILE A 252 -7.78 10.92 10.09
C ILE A 252 -6.86 9.87 9.46
N SER A 253 -5.65 9.71 9.99
CA SER A 253 -4.66 8.74 9.48
C SER A 253 -5.10 7.27 9.65
N ARG A 254 -6.06 7.01 10.56
CA ARG A 254 -6.63 5.67 10.77
C ARG A 254 -7.71 5.31 9.73
N ILE A 255 -8.22 6.30 8.98
CA ILE A 255 -9.14 6.08 7.86
C ILE A 255 -8.28 5.73 6.65
N TYR A 256 -7.94 4.45 6.52
CA TYR A 256 -7.05 3.97 5.47
C TYR A 256 -7.83 3.53 4.23
N ASP A 257 -7.66 4.24 3.12
CA ASP A 257 -8.37 4.04 1.86
C ASP A 257 -7.43 4.28 0.66
N PRO A 258 -6.56 3.31 0.33
CA PRO A 258 -5.57 3.48 -0.74
C PRO A 258 -6.19 3.52 -2.15
N LEU A 259 -7.36 2.92 -2.34
CA LEU A 259 -8.10 2.93 -3.61
C LEU A 259 -9.09 4.09 -3.73
N GLY A 260 -9.36 4.83 -2.66
CA GLY A 260 -10.33 5.90 -2.65
C GLY A 260 -11.79 5.43 -2.70
N LEU A 261 -12.09 4.23 -2.22
CA LEU A 261 -13.43 3.65 -2.25
C LEU A 261 -14.41 4.38 -1.33
N ILE A 262 -13.89 5.02 -0.26
CA ILE A 262 -14.62 5.93 0.63
C ILE A 262 -14.08 7.37 0.52
N GLY A 263 -13.65 7.74 -0.69
CA GLY A 263 -13.04 9.04 -1.01
C GLY A 263 -13.79 10.27 -0.46
N PRO A 264 -15.13 10.38 -0.55
CA PRO A 264 -15.87 11.50 0.01
C PRO A 264 -15.69 11.69 1.52
N VAL A 265 -15.63 10.60 2.29
CA VAL A 265 -15.42 10.63 3.75
C VAL A 265 -14.02 11.13 4.08
N VAL A 266 -13.01 10.54 3.40
CA VAL A 266 -11.60 10.95 3.56
C VAL A 266 -11.41 12.41 3.16
N SER A 267 -12.08 12.86 2.09
CA SER A 267 -12.03 14.26 1.64
C SER A 267 -12.60 15.21 2.67
N LYS A 268 -13.75 14.87 3.25
CA LYS A 268 -14.39 15.69 4.31
C LYS A 268 -13.47 15.83 5.53
N ALA A 269 -12.83 14.75 5.95
CA ALA A 269 -11.84 14.78 7.03
C ALA A 269 -10.64 15.68 6.69
N LYS A 270 -10.11 15.58 5.48
CA LYS A 270 -8.99 16.43 5.01
C LYS A 270 -9.37 17.90 4.89
N ILE A 271 -10.57 18.22 4.42
CA ILE A 271 -11.10 19.60 4.39
C ILE A 271 -11.21 20.14 5.81
N PHE A 272 -11.69 19.32 6.75
CA PHE A 272 -11.72 19.71 8.16
C PHE A 272 -10.31 20.01 8.68
N MET A 273 -9.34 19.15 8.43
CA MET A 273 -7.95 19.38 8.82
C MET A 273 -7.38 20.67 8.21
N GLN A 274 -7.69 20.98 6.94
CA GLN A 274 -7.27 22.22 6.29
C GLN A 274 -7.81 23.46 7.01
N ARG A 275 -9.08 23.43 7.47
CA ARG A 275 -9.67 24.53 8.27
C ARG A 275 -8.89 24.76 9.56
N LEU A 276 -8.40 23.69 10.22
CA LEU A 276 -7.62 23.82 11.44
C LEU A 276 -6.30 24.58 11.21
N TRP A 277 -5.71 24.49 10.00
CA TRP A 277 -4.51 25.27 9.67
C TRP A 277 -4.79 26.78 9.67
N LEU A 278 -5.99 27.21 9.27
CA LEU A 278 -6.38 28.62 9.26
C LEU A 278 -6.51 29.20 10.66
N LEU A 279 -6.77 28.39 11.67
CA LEU A 279 -6.91 28.83 13.07
C LEU A 279 -5.57 29.23 13.72
N LYS A 280 -4.42 28.92 13.07
CA LYS A 280 -3.07 29.24 13.60
C LYS A 280 -2.78 28.71 15.02
N LEU A 281 -3.54 27.73 15.51
CA LEU A 281 -3.31 27.07 16.80
C LEU A 281 -2.05 26.19 16.78
N GLY A 282 -1.45 25.94 17.93
CA GLY A 282 -0.38 24.95 18.13
C GLY A 282 -0.87 23.51 17.90
N TRP A 283 0.06 22.57 17.76
CA TRP A 283 -0.26 21.16 17.53
C TRP A 283 -1.01 20.49 18.69
N ASP A 284 -0.67 20.87 19.90
CA ASP A 284 -1.17 20.28 21.14
C ASP A 284 -2.10 21.23 21.91
N GLU A 285 -2.44 22.36 21.31
CA GLU A 285 -3.37 23.33 21.84
C GLU A 285 -4.81 22.84 21.68
N PRO A 286 -5.65 22.92 22.73
CA PRO A 286 -7.05 22.55 22.64
C PRO A 286 -7.81 23.36 21.58
N LEU A 287 -8.67 22.67 20.84
CA LEU A 287 -9.49 23.31 19.82
C LEU A 287 -10.65 24.12 20.45
N PRO A 288 -11.11 25.18 19.78
CA PRO A 288 -12.34 25.89 20.14
C PRO A 288 -13.53 24.94 20.21
N GLU A 289 -14.50 25.26 21.05
CA GLU A 289 -15.64 24.39 21.33
C GLU A 289 -16.52 24.12 20.10
N ASP A 290 -16.76 25.14 19.28
CA ASP A 290 -17.51 25.02 18.03
C ASP A 290 -16.85 24.08 17.02
N VAL A 291 -15.52 24.16 16.91
CA VAL A 291 -14.69 23.28 16.07
C VAL A 291 -14.68 21.85 16.61
N THR A 292 -14.56 21.70 17.92
CA THR A 292 -14.64 20.41 18.61
C THR A 292 -15.99 19.73 18.38
N ARG A 293 -17.10 20.47 18.52
CA ARG A 293 -18.45 19.96 18.22
C ARG A 293 -18.60 19.51 16.78
N ALA A 294 -18.08 20.29 15.82
CA ALA A 294 -18.13 19.93 14.41
C ALA A 294 -17.31 18.64 14.11
N TRP A 295 -16.17 18.44 14.78
CA TRP A 295 -15.40 17.22 14.69
C TRP A 295 -16.12 16.02 15.28
N ILE A 296 -16.68 16.15 16.47
CA ILE A 296 -17.47 15.11 17.14
C ILE A 296 -18.66 14.68 16.25
N ALA A 297 -19.38 15.65 15.67
CA ALA A 297 -20.47 15.37 14.75
C ALA A 297 -20.03 14.58 13.51
N PHE A 298 -18.85 14.86 12.97
CA PHE A 298 -18.29 14.07 11.87
C PHE A 298 -17.93 12.65 12.32
N VAL A 299 -17.22 12.51 13.45
CA VAL A 299 -16.75 11.24 13.99
C VAL A 299 -17.91 10.32 14.38
N SER A 300 -19.00 10.86 14.92
CA SER A 300 -20.19 10.09 15.31
C SER A 300 -20.87 9.38 14.13
N LEU A 301 -20.67 9.87 12.90
CA LEU A 301 -21.19 9.27 11.67
C LEU A 301 -20.25 8.19 11.09
N LEU A 302 -18.99 8.16 11.48
CA LEU A 302 -18.01 7.21 10.90
C LEU A 302 -18.36 5.72 11.09
N PRO A 303 -19.01 5.28 12.16
CA PRO A 303 -19.45 3.89 12.29
C PRO A 303 -20.39 3.43 11.17
N CYS A 304 -21.11 4.35 10.49
CA CYS A 304 -21.94 4.00 9.34
C CYS A 304 -21.12 3.42 8.17
N ILE A 305 -19.82 3.72 8.10
CA ILE A 305 -18.93 3.18 7.05
C ILE A 305 -18.71 1.66 7.24
N GLU A 306 -18.83 1.15 8.46
CA GLU A 306 -18.66 -0.27 8.77
C GLU A 306 -19.77 -1.15 8.15
N GLN A 307 -20.89 -0.52 7.72
CA GLN A 307 -21.96 -1.20 6.99
C GLN A 307 -21.67 -1.37 5.49
N LEU A 308 -20.61 -0.69 4.97
CA LEU A 308 -20.22 -0.79 3.58
C LEU A 308 -19.41 -2.06 3.35
N GLU A 309 -19.84 -2.86 2.38
CA GLU A 309 -19.11 -3.98 1.83
C GLU A 309 -18.93 -3.77 0.32
N ILE A 310 -17.74 -3.34 -0.09
CA ILE A 310 -17.46 -3.07 -1.49
C ILE A 310 -16.86 -4.32 -2.11
N PRO A 311 -17.48 -4.92 -3.16
CA PRO A 311 -16.95 -6.09 -3.82
C PRO A 311 -15.50 -5.87 -4.28
N ARG A 312 -14.62 -6.83 -3.96
CA ARG A 312 -13.24 -6.79 -4.44
C ARG A 312 -13.17 -7.00 -5.94
N HIS A 313 -13.83 -8.03 -6.40
CA HIS A 313 -13.82 -8.47 -7.80
C HIS A 313 -14.81 -7.69 -8.64
N PHE A 314 -14.46 -7.42 -9.87
CA PHE A 314 -15.36 -7.02 -10.94
C PHE A 314 -15.26 -8.05 -12.09
N PRO A 315 -16.39 -8.60 -12.57
CA PRO A 315 -16.36 -9.56 -13.67
C PRO A 315 -15.74 -8.95 -14.93
N SER A 316 -14.86 -9.70 -15.60
CA SER A 316 -14.29 -9.27 -16.89
C SER A 316 -13.83 -10.48 -17.71
N ASP A 317 -14.13 -10.48 -19.00
CA ASP A 317 -13.64 -11.46 -19.96
C ASP A 317 -12.34 -10.95 -20.63
N ASN A 318 -11.40 -10.48 -19.84
CA ASN A 318 -10.17 -9.81 -20.26
C ASN A 318 -10.35 -8.51 -21.05
N THR A 319 -11.60 -8.06 -21.27
CA THR A 319 -11.92 -6.81 -21.97
C THR A 319 -12.84 -5.95 -21.10
N VAL A 320 -12.52 -4.66 -20.98
CA VAL A 320 -13.30 -3.72 -20.18
C VAL A 320 -13.46 -2.37 -20.88
N ILE A 321 -14.54 -1.66 -20.52
CA ILE A 321 -14.74 -0.24 -20.79
C ILE A 321 -14.44 0.53 -19.50
N ILE A 322 -13.68 1.60 -19.61
CA ILE A 322 -13.38 2.50 -18.49
C ILE A 322 -14.27 3.74 -18.57
N HIS A 323 -14.98 4.05 -17.50
CA HIS A 323 -15.74 5.27 -17.33
C HIS A 323 -15.08 6.11 -16.24
N GLY A 324 -14.62 7.31 -16.58
CA GLY A 324 -13.98 8.23 -15.63
C GLY A 324 -14.80 9.49 -15.46
N PHE A 325 -14.99 9.91 -14.22
CA PHE A 325 -15.76 11.12 -13.84
C PHE A 325 -14.86 12.09 -13.08
N ALA A 326 -14.95 13.38 -13.43
CA ALA A 326 -14.23 14.44 -12.75
C ALA A 326 -15.17 15.57 -12.38
N ASP A 327 -15.06 16.05 -11.15
CA ASP A 327 -15.85 17.17 -10.62
C ASP A 327 -15.06 17.98 -9.59
N ALA A 328 -15.48 19.21 -9.36
CA ALA A 328 -14.86 20.10 -8.38
C ALA A 328 -15.87 21.00 -7.68
N SER A 329 -15.53 21.33 -6.43
CA SER A 329 -16.17 22.37 -5.64
C SER A 329 -15.13 23.39 -5.17
N THR A 330 -15.57 24.42 -4.47
CA THR A 330 -14.66 25.39 -3.82
C THR A 330 -13.75 24.75 -2.76
N ALA A 331 -14.14 23.60 -2.19
CA ALA A 331 -13.43 22.95 -1.10
C ALA A 331 -12.49 21.82 -1.55
N ALA A 332 -12.82 21.13 -2.64
CA ALA A 332 -12.08 19.97 -3.12
C ALA A 332 -12.41 19.69 -4.59
N TYR A 333 -11.54 18.89 -5.23
CA TYR A 333 -11.78 18.32 -6.54
C TYR A 333 -11.42 16.84 -6.54
N GLY A 334 -12.09 16.06 -7.39
CA GLY A 334 -11.96 14.61 -7.40
C GLY A 334 -12.14 13.98 -8.76
N ALA A 335 -11.73 12.71 -8.81
CA ALA A 335 -11.91 11.83 -9.95
C ALA A 335 -12.32 10.45 -9.46
N ALA A 336 -13.24 9.79 -10.15
CA ALA A 336 -13.67 8.42 -9.90
C ALA A 336 -13.61 7.62 -11.19
N ILE A 337 -13.15 6.36 -11.10
CA ILE A 337 -13.07 5.44 -12.24
C ILE A 337 -13.95 4.23 -11.95
N TYR A 338 -14.80 3.93 -12.91
CA TYR A 338 -15.62 2.74 -12.97
C TYR A 338 -15.18 1.87 -14.13
N VAL A 339 -15.37 0.56 -13.99
CA VAL A 339 -15.16 -0.43 -15.04
C VAL A 339 -16.49 -1.08 -15.38
N GLN A 340 -16.68 -1.37 -16.67
CA GLN A 340 -17.82 -2.12 -17.22
C GLN A 340 -17.28 -3.26 -18.07
N CYS A 341 -17.86 -4.46 -17.92
CA CYS A 341 -17.60 -5.58 -18.81
C CYS A 341 -18.59 -5.52 -19.99
N PRO A 342 -18.10 -5.41 -21.25
CA PRO A 342 -18.98 -5.32 -22.43
C PRO A 342 -19.82 -6.56 -22.66
N SER A 343 -19.31 -7.74 -22.31
CA SER A 343 -19.96 -9.05 -22.50
C SER A 343 -20.98 -9.39 -21.42
N SER A 344 -21.05 -8.61 -20.34
CA SER A 344 -22.02 -8.85 -19.27
C SER A 344 -23.43 -8.44 -19.68
N GLU A 345 -24.39 -9.35 -19.62
CA GLU A 345 -25.81 -9.08 -19.87
C GLU A 345 -26.36 -7.93 -19.02
N SER A 346 -25.87 -7.78 -17.80
CA SER A 346 -26.34 -6.79 -16.83
C SER A 346 -25.84 -5.37 -17.12
N LYS A 347 -24.85 -5.17 -18.02
CA LYS A 347 -24.16 -3.87 -18.24
C LYS A 347 -23.76 -3.16 -16.93
N SER A 348 -23.53 -3.93 -15.88
CA SER A 348 -23.20 -3.38 -14.56
C SER A 348 -21.85 -2.67 -14.57
N THR A 349 -21.75 -1.58 -13.84
CA THR A 349 -20.53 -0.82 -13.64
C THR A 349 -20.05 -0.96 -12.21
N TYR A 350 -18.75 -1.09 -12.01
CA TYR A 350 -18.11 -1.29 -10.71
C TYR A 350 -17.16 -0.14 -10.44
N LEU A 351 -17.31 0.50 -9.27
CA LEU A 351 -16.34 1.50 -8.82
C LEU A 351 -14.99 0.82 -8.63
N LEU A 352 -14.00 1.21 -9.44
CA LEU A 352 -12.66 0.65 -9.36
C LEU A 352 -11.79 1.39 -8.36
N CYS A 353 -11.76 2.71 -8.47
CA CYS A 353 -11.01 3.57 -7.56
C CYS A 353 -11.48 5.03 -7.68
N SER A 354 -11.10 5.84 -6.69
CA SER A 354 -11.22 7.28 -6.79
C SER A 354 -10.00 7.99 -6.20
N LYS A 355 -9.88 9.27 -6.49
CA LYS A 355 -8.87 10.13 -5.90
C LYS A 355 -9.40 11.54 -5.74
N SER A 356 -9.17 12.14 -4.58
CA SER A 356 -9.57 13.52 -4.31
C SER A 356 -8.40 14.34 -3.78
N ARG A 357 -8.48 15.64 -3.97
CA ARG A 357 -7.55 16.62 -3.42
C ARG A 357 -8.34 17.79 -2.84
N VAL A 358 -7.91 18.28 -1.69
CA VAL A 358 -8.45 19.50 -1.10
C VAL A 358 -8.01 20.70 -1.94
N ALA A 359 -8.91 21.65 -2.19
CA ALA A 359 -8.59 22.87 -2.91
C ALA A 359 -7.52 23.68 -2.15
N PRO A 360 -6.65 24.42 -2.84
CA PRO A 360 -5.66 25.27 -2.19
C PRO A 360 -6.33 26.30 -1.26
N ILE A 361 -5.65 26.66 -0.17
CA ILE A 361 -6.10 27.73 0.75
C ILE A 361 -6.23 29.08 0.02
N LYS A 362 -5.30 29.38 -0.89
CA LYS A 362 -5.43 30.54 -1.78
C LYS A 362 -6.58 30.26 -2.76
N PRO A 363 -7.63 31.08 -2.78
CA PRO A 363 -8.81 30.83 -3.61
C PRO A 363 -8.45 30.65 -5.09
N VAL A 364 -9.02 29.60 -5.67
CA VAL A 364 -8.93 29.27 -7.10
C VAL A 364 -10.36 29.22 -7.62
N THR A 365 -10.60 29.75 -8.82
CA THR A 365 -11.93 29.75 -9.44
C THR A 365 -12.39 28.31 -9.75
N ILE A 366 -13.71 28.07 -9.68
CA ILE A 366 -14.30 26.75 -9.94
C ILE A 366 -13.86 26.17 -11.28
N PRO A 367 -13.90 26.86 -12.43
CA PRO A 367 -13.45 26.28 -13.69
C PRO A 367 -11.97 25.84 -13.68
N ARG A 368 -11.12 26.51 -12.90
CA ARG A 368 -9.73 26.06 -12.73
C ARG A 368 -9.62 24.81 -11.82
N LEU A 369 -10.49 24.66 -10.83
CA LEU A 369 -10.54 23.44 -9.99
C LEU A 369 -11.10 22.28 -10.80
N GLU A 370 -12.11 22.49 -11.63
CA GLU A 370 -12.65 21.50 -12.58
C GLU A 370 -11.57 21.04 -13.58
N LEU A 371 -10.76 21.98 -14.10
CA LEU A 371 -9.62 21.63 -14.93
C LEU A 371 -8.57 20.79 -14.16
N CYS A 372 -8.36 21.09 -12.87
CA CYS A 372 -7.51 20.27 -12.01
C CYS A 372 -8.10 18.87 -11.77
N ALA A 373 -9.43 18.75 -11.67
CA ALA A 373 -10.13 17.47 -11.58
C ALA A 373 -9.98 16.66 -12.87
N ALA A 374 -10.14 17.28 -14.05
CA ALA A 374 -9.94 16.65 -15.34
C ALA A 374 -8.50 16.14 -15.53
N LEU A 375 -7.49 16.93 -15.11
CA LEU A 375 -6.11 16.48 -15.11
C LEU A 375 -5.87 15.32 -14.14
N LEU A 376 -6.45 15.38 -12.95
CA LEU A 376 -6.38 14.30 -11.96
C LEU A 376 -7.00 13.01 -12.50
N LEU A 377 -8.15 13.11 -13.18
CA LEU A 377 -8.81 11.99 -13.87
C LEU A 377 -7.91 11.40 -14.95
N SER A 378 -7.34 12.23 -15.83
CA SER A 378 -6.44 11.79 -16.91
C SER A 378 -5.25 11.00 -16.37
N GLN A 379 -4.60 11.52 -15.31
CA GLN A 379 -3.47 10.85 -14.64
C GLN A 379 -3.89 9.54 -13.96
N LEU A 380 -5.05 9.53 -13.30
CA LEU A 380 -5.56 8.34 -12.62
C LEU A 380 -5.93 7.25 -13.63
N THR A 381 -6.57 7.61 -14.74
CA THR A 381 -6.95 6.69 -15.82
C THR A 381 -5.73 6.01 -16.44
N GLN A 382 -4.69 6.76 -16.78
CA GLN A 382 -3.44 6.18 -17.31
C GLN A 382 -2.80 5.20 -16.33
N ARG A 383 -2.80 5.55 -15.05
CA ARG A 383 -2.26 4.69 -13.99
C ARG A 383 -3.08 3.40 -13.83
N VAL A 384 -4.40 3.49 -13.94
CA VAL A 384 -5.32 2.34 -13.88
C VAL A 384 -5.11 1.42 -15.08
N ILE A 385 -5.05 1.95 -16.30
CA ILE A 385 -4.82 1.18 -17.53
C ILE A 385 -3.52 0.40 -17.40
N LYS A 386 -2.44 1.07 -17.01
CA LYS A 386 -1.14 0.43 -16.80
C LYS A 386 -1.17 -0.65 -15.72
N ALA A 387 -1.93 -0.45 -14.65
CA ALA A 387 -2.03 -1.40 -13.55
C ALA A 387 -2.88 -2.62 -13.91
N LEU A 388 -4.01 -2.44 -14.59
CA LEU A 388 -4.94 -3.52 -14.92
C LEU A 388 -4.33 -4.56 -15.86
N ASN A 389 -3.54 -4.12 -16.85
CA ASN A 389 -2.99 -4.99 -17.89
C ASN A 389 -4.09 -5.89 -18.53
N LEU A 390 -5.20 -5.26 -18.91
CA LEU A 390 -6.34 -5.86 -19.62
C LEU A 390 -6.52 -5.17 -20.98
N THR A 391 -7.27 -5.78 -21.88
CA THR A 391 -7.70 -5.13 -23.11
C THR A 391 -8.75 -4.06 -22.79
N ILE A 392 -8.46 -2.82 -23.13
CA ILE A 392 -9.39 -1.69 -22.94
C ILE A 392 -10.09 -1.45 -24.28
N SER A 393 -11.38 -1.73 -24.34
CA SER A 393 -12.17 -1.53 -25.58
C SER A 393 -12.55 -0.06 -25.80
N ALA A 394 -12.78 0.69 -24.73
CA ALA A 394 -13.03 2.13 -24.79
C ALA A 394 -12.69 2.81 -23.46
N VAL A 395 -12.31 4.07 -23.53
CA VAL A 395 -12.13 4.96 -22.35
C VAL A 395 -13.02 6.19 -22.56
N LEU A 396 -14.01 6.33 -21.69
CA LEU A 396 -15.01 7.40 -21.72
C LEU A 396 -14.82 8.26 -20.48
N LEU A 397 -14.45 9.51 -20.67
CA LEU A 397 -14.20 10.47 -19.60
C LEU A 397 -15.30 11.54 -19.59
N TYR A 398 -15.76 11.91 -18.40
CA TYR A 398 -16.90 12.80 -18.22
C TYR A 398 -16.55 13.97 -17.29
N SER A 399 -16.97 15.15 -17.70
CA SER A 399 -17.02 16.38 -16.88
C SER A 399 -18.25 17.16 -17.26
N ASP A 400 -18.93 17.75 -16.29
CA ASP A 400 -20.05 18.65 -16.51
C ASP A 400 -19.63 20.08 -16.85
N SER A 401 -18.32 20.37 -16.73
CA SER A 401 -17.75 21.70 -17.03
C SER A 401 -17.61 21.95 -18.53
N THR A 402 -18.59 22.61 -19.13
CA THR A 402 -18.53 23.05 -20.53
C THR A 402 -17.33 23.96 -20.81
N ILE A 403 -16.86 24.72 -19.82
CA ILE A 403 -15.67 25.59 -19.91
C ILE A 403 -14.42 24.74 -20.06
N VAL A 404 -14.26 23.69 -19.25
CA VAL A 404 -13.11 22.78 -19.33
C VAL A 404 -13.09 22.05 -20.67
N LEU A 405 -14.25 21.51 -21.09
CA LEU A 405 -14.38 20.85 -22.39
C LEU A 405 -14.05 21.81 -23.56
N ALA A 406 -14.46 23.09 -23.47
CA ALA A 406 -14.08 24.09 -24.45
C ALA A 406 -12.58 24.40 -24.45
N TRP A 407 -11.94 24.47 -23.25
CA TRP A 407 -10.49 24.66 -23.18
C TRP A 407 -9.71 23.47 -23.77
N MET A 408 -10.16 22.25 -23.52
CA MET A 408 -9.50 21.05 -24.04
C MET A 408 -9.57 20.91 -25.59
N LYS A 409 -10.53 21.58 -26.23
CA LYS A 409 -10.63 21.62 -27.70
C LYS A 409 -9.75 22.70 -28.35
N LYS A 410 -9.19 23.64 -27.56
CA LYS A 410 -8.34 24.71 -28.07
C LYS A 410 -6.86 24.30 -28.15
N PRO A 411 -6.11 24.88 -29.09
CA PRO A 411 -4.65 24.81 -29.07
C PRO A 411 -4.11 25.39 -27.75
N PRO A 412 -3.23 24.68 -27.03
CA PRO A 412 -2.73 25.14 -25.72
C PRO A 412 -2.08 26.53 -25.76
N GLN A 413 -1.46 26.91 -26.88
CA GLN A 413 -0.76 28.18 -27.07
C GLN A 413 -1.69 29.39 -26.94
N GLU A 414 -2.97 29.22 -27.21
CA GLU A 414 -3.99 30.29 -27.07
C GLU A 414 -4.46 30.49 -25.63
N LEU A 415 -4.03 29.63 -24.70
CA LEU A 415 -4.52 29.60 -23.33
C LEU A 415 -3.52 30.24 -22.36
N LYS A 416 -4.04 30.86 -21.29
CA LYS A 416 -3.19 31.41 -20.22
C LYS A 416 -2.39 30.30 -19.55
N THR A 417 -1.18 30.58 -19.08
CA THR A 417 -0.18 29.65 -18.55
C THR A 417 -0.76 28.56 -17.64
N PHE A 418 -1.59 28.93 -16.66
CA PHE A 418 -2.20 27.94 -15.73
C PHE A 418 -3.06 26.90 -16.46
N VAL A 419 -3.85 27.34 -17.44
CA VAL A 419 -4.75 26.49 -18.24
C VAL A 419 -3.94 25.75 -19.30
N CYS A 420 -3.05 26.45 -20.00
CA CYS A 420 -2.17 25.90 -21.03
C CYS A 420 -1.46 24.62 -20.58
N HIS A 421 -0.68 24.67 -19.50
CA HIS A 421 0.07 23.50 -19.02
C HIS A 421 -0.82 22.30 -18.67
N ARG A 422 -2.02 22.55 -18.13
CA ARG A 422 -2.95 21.46 -17.78
C ARG A 422 -3.64 20.87 -18.98
N VAL A 423 -4.06 21.71 -19.93
CA VAL A 423 -4.68 21.26 -21.18
C VAL A 423 -3.68 20.46 -22.00
N THR A 424 -2.43 20.91 -22.13
CA THR A 424 -1.37 20.14 -22.79
C THR A 424 -1.24 18.75 -22.17
N ALA A 425 -1.09 18.68 -20.84
CA ALA A 425 -0.95 17.39 -20.16
C ALA A 425 -2.20 16.49 -20.31
N ILE A 426 -3.42 17.06 -20.28
CA ILE A 426 -4.64 16.30 -20.51
C ILE A 426 -4.68 15.75 -21.94
N GLN A 427 -4.42 16.59 -22.94
CA GLN A 427 -4.43 16.19 -24.36
C GLN A 427 -3.40 15.07 -24.63
N GLU A 428 -2.20 15.18 -24.06
CA GLU A 428 -1.17 14.13 -24.17
C GLU A 428 -1.59 12.82 -23.52
N LEU A 429 -2.16 12.87 -22.30
CA LEU A 429 -2.58 11.68 -21.55
C LEU A 429 -3.85 11.02 -22.12
N THR A 430 -4.69 11.76 -22.83
CA THR A 430 -6.03 11.29 -23.25
C THR A 430 -6.26 11.40 -24.76
N LYS A 431 -5.18 11.42 -25.57
CA LYS A 431 -5.27 11.55 -27.04
C LYS A 431 -6.15 10.49 -27.70
N ASP A 432 -6.19 9.28 -27.11
CA ASP A 432 -6.96 8.13 -27.64
C ASP A 432 -8.26 7.90 -26.84
N PHE A 433 -8.68 8.86 -26.00
CA PHE A 433 -9.86 8.74 -25.13
C PHE A 433 -10.97 9.68 -25.59
N HIS A 434 -12.20 9.39 -25.17
CA HIS A 434 -13.37 10.23 -25.45
C HIS A 434 -13.73 11.05 -24.22
N TRP A 435 -13.88 12.38 -24.42
CA TRP A 435 -14.35 13.32 -23.42
C TRP A 435 -15.76 13.81 -23.78
#